data_196dd34f2b8e8ed9cb7bc2b378d9b7a9
#
_entry.id   196dd34f2b8e8ed9cb7bc2b378d9b7a9
#
_cell.length_a   1.000
_cell.length_b   1.000
_cell.length_c   1.000
_cell.angle_alpha   90.00
_cell.angle_beta   90.00
_cell.angle_gamma   90.00
#
_symmetry.space_group_name_H-M   'P 1'
#
loop_
_entity.id
_entity.type
_entity.pdbx_description
1 polymer ?
#
loop_
_entity_poly.entity_id
_entity_poly.type
_entity_poly.pdbx_seq_one_letter_code
_entity_poly.pdbx_strand_id
1 'polypeptide(L)'
;MEEIINHIKERFSIYEVSEVQENLTFVSVKAAELVPLVTSLKANHGYNVLVILSAVDWLEDCKFQLTYIVNNPDEKRDLGIRVYITREDATMDSIHSLWVHAATFQREIREMFGIQFPGSPGVDDPFLLEGWDNIPPMRRDFDTKKYAEETYFPRPGRETNDPAEYMKQKLYPDE
;
A
#
# COMPACT_ATOMS: atom_id res chain seq x y z
N MET A 1 7.93 21.84 10.74
CA MET A 1 7.63 20.43 10.96
C MET A 1 7.56 20.07 12.45
N GLU A 2 8.55 20.45 13.26
CA GLU A 2 8.58 20.13 14.70
C GLU A 2 7.31 20.57 15.45
N GLU A 3 6.80 21.78 15.21
CA GLU A 3 5.58 22.28 15.86
C GLU A 3 4.37 21.41 15.57
N ILE A 4 4.20 20.95 14.31
CA ILE A 4 3.10 20.06 13.91
C ILE A 4 3.29 18.70 14.58
N ILE A 5 4.50 18.15 14.55
CA ILE A 5 4.80 16.87 15.19
C ILE A 5 4.55 16.93 16.71
N ASN A 6 4.92 18.01 17.37
CA ASN A 6 4.65 18.20 18.81
C ASN A 6 3.15 18.29 19.08
N HIS A 7 2.42 19.08 18.28
CA HIS A 7 0.97 19.22 18.41
C HIS A 7 0.21 17.88 18.21
N ILE A 8 0.60 17.09 17.21
CA ILE A 8 -0.04 15.80 17.01
C ILE A 8 0.35 14.77 18.07
N LYS A 9 1.58 14.81 18.62
CA LYS A 9 2.01 13.97 19.75
C LYS A 9 1.22 14.22 21.04
N GLU A 10 0.76 15.43 21.25
CA GLU A 10 -0.06 15.77 22.43
C GLU A 10 -1.46 15.12 22.37
N ARG A 11 -1.95 14.80 21.18
CA ARG A 11 -3.32 14.32 20.94
C ARG A 11 -3.42 12.88 20.50
N PHE A 12 -2.37 12.35 19.86
CA PHE A 12 -2.35 11.03 19.25
C PHE A 12 -1.14 10.22 19.74
N SER A 13 -1.31 8.91 19.86
CA SER A 13 -0.26 8.00 20.27
C SER A 13 0.71 7.71 19.12
N ILE A 14 1.62 8.65 18.86
CA ILE A 14 2.68 8.49 17.88
C ILE A 14 3.84 7.73 18.53
N TYR A 15 4.18 6.56 18.00
CA TYR A 15 5.24 5.72 18.56
C TYR A 15 6.54 5.74 17.77
N GLU A 16 6.53 6.32 16.57
CA GLU A 16 7.73 6.50 15.76
C GLU A 16 7.64 7.79 14.94
N VAL A 17 8.76 8.50 14.83
CA VAL A 17 8.91 9.67 13.94
C VAL A 17 10.23 9.51 13.18
N SER A 18 10.20 9.62 11.87
CA SER A 18 11.36 9.49 11.00
C SER A 18 11.40 10.63 9.99
N GLU A 19 12.39 11.51 10.10
CA GLU A 19 12.66 12.54 9.10
C GLU A 19 13.50 11.92 7.98
N VAL A 20 12.93 11.84 6.78
CA VAL A 20 13.59 11.23 5.62
C VAL A 20 14.20 12.29 4.72
N GLN A 21 13.53 13.41 4.60
CA GLN A 21 13.99 14.59 3.84
C GLN A 21 13.53 15.86 4.57
N GLU A 22 14.09 17.00 4.21
CA GLU A 22 13.76 18.30 4.80
C GLU A 22 12.25 18.61 4.76
N ASN A 23 11.57 18.16 3.69
CA ASN A 23 10.15 18.37 3.46
C ASN A 23 9.27 17.13 3.68
N LEU A 24 9.84 15.98 4.06
CA LEU A 24 9.11 14.73 4.25
C LEU A 24 9.46 14.07 5.58
N THR A 25 8.47 13.98 6.44
CA THR A 25 8.55 13.30 7.73
C THR A 25 7.52 12.17 7.78
N PHE A 26 7.90 11.02 8.32
CA PHE A 26 6.99 9.92 8.59
C PHE A 26 6.66 9.82 10.09
N VAL A 27 5.40 9.49 10.36
CA VAL A 27 4.93 9.15 11.72
C VAL A 27 4.22 7.81 11.68
N SER A 28 4.37 7.02 12.73
CA SER A 28 3.67 5.76 12.88
C SER A 28 2.63 5.87 13.99
N VAL A 29 1.39 5.47 13.68
CA VAL A 29 0.23 5.55 14.59
C VAL A 29 -0.55 4.25 14.61
N LYS A 30 -1.38 4.06 15.64
CA LYS A 30 -2.31 2.93 15.69
C LYS A 30 -3.41 3.09 14.65
N ALA A 31 -3.93 1.97 14.14
CA ALA A 31 -4.98 1.95 13.13
C ALA A 31 -6.21 2.81 13.51
N ALA A 32 -6.69 2.68 14.74
CA ALA A 32 -7.84 3.43 15.24
C ALA A 32 -7.63 4.96 15.30
N GLU A 33 -6.40 5.42 15.28
CA GLU A 33 -6.08 6.85 15.34
C GLU A 33 -5.87 7.50 13.97
N LEU A 34 -5.81 6.70 12.90
CA LEU A 34 -5.58 7.24 11.55
C LEU A 34 -6.63 8.26 11.15
N VAL A 35 -7.91 7.87 11.15
CA VAL A 35 -9.00 8.76 10.68
C VAL A 35 -9.10 10.04 11.50
N PRO A 36 -9.08 10.01 12.84
CA PRO A 36 -9.01 11.21 13.66
C PRO A 36 -7.78 12.09 13.33
N LEU A 37 -6.61 11.50 13.17
CA LEU A 37 -5.37 12.22 12.86
C LEU A 37 -5.46 12.93 11.50
N VAL A 38 -5.79 12.22 10.42
CA VAL A 38 -5.86 12.83 9.08
C VAL A 38 -6.99 13.87 8.98
N THR A 39 -8.09 13.68 9.73
CA THR A 39 -9.14 14.69 9.85
C THR A 39 -8.60 15.97 10.50
N SER A 40 -7.87 15.84 11.60
CA SER A 40 -7.25 16.99 12.27
C SER A 40 -6.21 17.70 11.39
N LEU A 41 -5.37 16.94 10.70
CA LEU A 41 -4.36 17.47 9.77
C LEU A 41 -5.00 18.27 8.64
N LYS A 42 -6.07 17.75 8.06
CA LYS A 42 -6.81 18.43 7.00
C LYS A 42 -7.53 19.69 7.50
N ALA A 43 -8.22 19.60 8.63
CA ALA A 43 -9.05 20.69 9.13
C ALA A 43 -8.23 21.84 9.73
N ASN A 44 -7.11 21.54 10.40
CA ASN A 44 -6.40 22.49 11.26
C ASN A 44 -4.98 22.82 10.78
N HIS A 45 -4.38 22.02 9.89
CA HIS A 45 -2.97 22.13 9.54
C HIS A 45 -2.70 22.24 8.03
N GLY A 46 -3.75 22.40 7.20
CA GLY A 46 -3.59 22.64 5.76
C GLY A 46 -3.16 21.45 4.94
N TYR A 47 -3.16 20.22 5.49
CA TYR A 47 -2.86 19.00 4.72
C TYR A 47 -4.08 18.59 3.86
N ASN A 48 -4.29 19.32 2.78
CA ASN A 48 -5.50 19.21 1.97
C ASN A 48 -5.42 18.16 0.86
N VAL A 49 -4.23 17.68 0.55
CA VAL A 49 -4.00 16.76 -0.57
C VAL A 49 -3.57 15.39 -0.04
N LEU A 50 -4.29 14.35 -0.40
CA LEU A 50 -3.79 12.97 -0.28
C LEU A 50 -2.97 12.68 -1.54
N VAL A 51 -1.67 12.51 -1.38
CA VAL A 51 -0.74 12.23 -2.48
C VAL A 51 -0.84 10.78 -2.92
N ILE A 52 -0.78 9.87 -1.96
CA ILE A 52 -0.82 8.43 -2.22
C ILE A 52 -1.27 7.67 -0.96
N LEU A 53 -1.90 6.53 -1.19
CA LEU A 53 -2.06 5.45 -0.24
C LEU A 53 -1.43 4.19 -0.85
N SER A 54 -0.52 3.56 -0.15
CA SER A 54 0.13 2.33 -0.57
C SER A 54 0.22 1.31 0.55
N ALA A 55 0.45 0.05 0.18
CA ALA A 55 0.59 -1.06 1.12
C ALA A 55 1.91 -1.80 0.91
N VAL A 56 2.44 -2.38 1.99
CA VAL A 56 3.59 -3.29 1.98
C VAL A 56 3.23 -4.52 2.81
N ASP A 57 3.53 -5.70 2.28
CA ASP A 57 3.35 -6.97 2.98
C ASP A 57 4.64 -7.35 3.73
N TRP A 58 4.57 -7.32 5.05
CA TRP A 58 5.61 -7.80 5.96
C TRP A 58 5.27 -9.23 6.40
N LEU A 59 5.52 -10.20 5.52
CA LEU A 59 5.16 -11.60 5.72
C LEU A 59 5.77 -12.18 7.00
N GLU A 60 7.02 -11.86 7.26
CA GLU A 60 7.79 -12.34 8.42
C GLU A 60 7.19 -11.84 9.76
N ASP A 61 6.59 -10.64 9.74
CA ASP A 61 5.96 -10.03 10.91
C ASP A 61 4.44 -10.29 10.97
N CYS A 62 3.89 -11.02 10.00
CA CYS A 62 2.44 -11.23 9.85
C CYS A 62 1.62 -9.94 9.83
N LYS A 63 2.14 -8.89 9.16
CA LYS A 63 1.52 -7.56 9.11
C LYS A 63 1.48 -7.00 7.70
N PHE A 64 0.48 -6.13 7.46
CA PHE A 64 0.54 -5.14 6.39
C PHE A 64 0.89 -3.77 6.96
N GLN A 65 1.73 -3.02 6.26
CA GLN A 65 1.97 -1.60 6.50
C GLN A 65 1.18 -0.82 5.45
N LEU A 66 0.29 0.05 5.90
CA LEU A 66 -0.34 1.07 5.06
C LEU A 66 0.41 2.38 5.24
N THR A 67 0.71 3.04 4.14
CA THR A 67 1.39 4.34 4.13
C THR A 67 0.52 5.36 3.41
N TYR A 68 0.14 6.41 4.13
CA TYR A 68 -0.62 7.56 3.63
C TYR A 68 0.33 8.74 3.54
N ILE A 69 0.50 9.34 2.36
CA ILE A 69 1.25 10.59 2.23
C ILE A 69 0.25 11.71 1.95
N VAL A 70 0.23 12.69 2.85
CA VAL A 70 -0.58 13.90 2.74
C VAL A 70 0.31 15.12 2.59
N ASN A 71 -0.11 16.06 1.76
CA ASN A 71 0.65 17.27 1.42
C ASN A 71 -0.08 18.53 1.90
N ASN A 72 0.71 19.44 2.46
CA ASN A 72 0.32 20.84 2.68
C ASN A 72 0.96 21.68 1.55
N PRO A 73 0.17 22.14 0.55
CA PRO A 73 0.70 22.86 -0.61
C PRO A 73 1.25 24.25 -0.25
N ASP A 74 0.69 24.89 0.78
CA ASP A 74 1.10 26.22 1.21
C ASP A 74 2.50 26.20 1.83
N GLU A 75 2.76 25.19 2.66
CA GLU A 75 4.07 24.99 3.28
C GLU A 75 5.03 24.15 2.43
N LYS A 76 4.56 23.54 1.33
CA LYS A 76 5.29 22.61 0.46
C LYS A 76 5.91 21.45 1.25
N ARG A 77 5.12 20.87 2.14
CA ARG A 77 5.54 19.81 3.05
C ARG A 77 4.66 18.58 2.95
N ASP A 78 5.29 17.44 3.03
CA ASP A 78 4.66 16.13 3.05
C ASP A 78 4.74 15.50 4.44
N LEU A 79 3.66 14.88 4.86
CA LEU A 79 3.62 14.03 6.04
C LEU A 79 3.20 12.62 5.64
N GLY A 80 4.09 11.66 5.86
CA GLY A 80 3.81 10.24 5.70
C GLY A 80 3.26 9.67 7.01
N ILE A 81 2.14 8.98 6.95
CA ILE A 81 1.52 8.32 8.10
C ILE A 81 1.54 6.83 7.86
N ARG A 82 2.22 6.09 8.73
CA ARG A 82 2.31 4.63 8.68
C ARG A 82 1.37 4.01 9.70
N VAL A 83 0.66 3.00 9.25
CA VAL A 83 -0.24 2.18 10.08
C VAL A 83 0.07 0.72 9.83
N TYR A 84 0.16 -0.06 10.89
CA TYR A 84 0.35 -1.51 10.80
C TYR A 84 -0.93 -2.21 11.22
N ILE A 85 -1.39 -3.15 10.39
CA ILE A 85 -2.52 -4.03 10.65
C ILE A 85 -2.09 -5.48 10.53
N THR A 86 -2.78 -6.41 11.19
CA THR A 86 -2.46 -7.83 11.09
C THR A 86 -2.87 -8.39 9.73
N ARG A 87 -2.15 -9.39 9.22
CA ARG A 87 -2.53 -10.07 7.97
C ARG A 87 -3.79 -10.91 8.13
N GLU A 88 -4.08 -11.37 9.35
CA GLU A 88 -5.24 -12.21 9.66
C GLU A 88 -6.55 -11.41 9.62
N ASP A 89 -6.55 -10.21 10.21
CA ASP A 89 -7.67 -9.26 10.17
C ASP A 89 -7.21 -7.99 9.43
N ALA A 90 -7.07 -8.14 8.10
CA ALA A 90 -6.58 -7.07 7.23
C ALA A 90 -7.69 -6.07 6.91
N THR A 91 -8.10 -5.31 7.93
CA THR A 91 -9.17 -4.32 7.82
C THR A 91 -8.69 -2.95 8.26
N MET A 92 -9.04 -1.90 7.49
CA MET A 92 -8.72 -0.52 7.81
C MET A 92 -9.89 0.40 7.50
N ASP A 93 -10.12 1.39 8.35
CA ASP A 93 -11.17 2.40 8.13
C ASP A 93 -10.90 3.21 6.86
N SER A 94 -11.98 3.48 6.12
CA SER A 94 -11.90 4.26 4.89
C SER A 94 -11.78 5.76 5.16
N ILE A 95 -10.93 6.43 4.37
CA ILE A 95 -10.77 7.88 4.37
C ILE A 95 -11.39 8.57 3.14
N HIS A 96 -12.24 7.87 2.39
CA HIS A 96 -12.86 8.42 1.17
C HIS A 96 -13.73 9.64 1.44
N SER A 97 -14.31 9.75 2.65
CA SER A 97 -15.08 10.93 3.06
C SER A 97 -14.25 12.21 3.18
N LEU A 98 -12.94 12.06 3.39
CA LEU A 98 -11.99 13.17 3.43
C LEU A 98 -11.42 13.46 2.05
N TRP A 99 -11.10 12.43 1.28
CA TRP A 99 -10.58 12.53 -0.09
C TRP A 99 -11.25 11.50 -0.98
N VAL A 100 -12.10 11.96 -1.89
CA VAL A 100 -12.90 11.09 -2.76
C VAL A 100 -12.04 10.08 -3.54
N HIS A 101 -10.88 10.50 -4.03
CA HIS A 101 -9.96 9.65 -4.79
C HIS A 101 -9.27 8.56 -3.94
N ALA A 102 -9.36 8.63 -2.61
CA ALA A 102 -8.91 7.55 -1.74
C ALA A 102 -9.62 6.23 -2.04
N ALA A 103 -10.88 6.28 -2.51
CA ALA A 103 -11.63 5.09 -2.92
C ALA A 103 -10.90 4.29 -4.02
N THR A 104 -10.23 4.97 -4.98
CA THR A 104 -9.45 4.31 -6.03
C THR A 104 -8.24 3.57 -5.47
N PHE A 105 -7.45 4.21 -4.59
CA PHE A 105 -6.33 3.55 -3.92
C PHE A 105 -6.79 2.37 -3.05
N GLN A 106 -7.90 2.54 -2.34
CA GLN A 106 -8.45 1.49 -1.47
C GLN A 106 -8.92 0.28 -2.28
N ARG A 107 -9.56 0.51 -3.44
CA ARG A 107 -9.95 -0.56 -4.37
C ARG A 107 -8.73 -1.32 -4.92
N GLU A 108 -7.68 -0.59 -5.33
CA GLU A 108 -6.43 -1.19 -5.76
C GLU A 108 -5.82 -2.06 -4.66
N ILE A 109 -5.68 -1.54 -3.44
CA ILE A 109 -5.11 -2.26 -2.30
C ILE A 109 -5.97 -3.46 -1.91
N ARG A 110 -7.29 -3.33 -2.00
CA ARG A 110 -8.23 -4.43 -1.78
C ARG A 110 -7.98 -5.60 -2.75
N GLU A 111 -7.81 -5.30 -4.02
CA GLU A 111 -7.56 -6.31 -5.05
C GLU A 111 -6.13 -6.89 -4.93
N MET A 112 -5.14 -6.03 -4.74
CA MET A 112 -3.73 -6.45 -4.80
C MET A 112 -3.21 -7.12 -3.52
N PHE A 113 -3.74 -6.77 -2.34
CA PHE A 113 -3.29 -7.27 -1.04
C PHE A 113 -4.37 -7.99 -0.23
N GLY A 114 -5.66 -7.82 -0.57
CA GLY A 114 -6.78 -8.37 0.18
C GLY A 114 -7.17 -7.56 1.42
N ILE A 115 -6.70 -6.32 1.55
CA ILE A 115 -7.01 -5.46 2.70
C ILE A 115 -8.42 -4.88 2.53
N GLN A 116 -9.27 -5.02 3.55
CA GLN A 116 -10.64 -4.54 3.55
C GLN A 116 -10.74 -3.06 3.93
N PHE A 117 -11.63 -2.32 3.24
CA PHE A 117 -11.95 -0.93 3.58
C PHE A 117 -13.48 -0.77 3.66
N PRO A 118 -14.10 -1.13 4.78
CA PRO A 118 -15.55 -1.07 4.93
C PRO A 118 -16.09 0.33 4.64
N GLY A 119 -17.17 0.38 3.84
CA GLY A 119 -17.83 1.64 3.48
C GLY A 119 -17.12 2.46 2.40
N SER A 120 -16.01 2.00 1.84
CA SER A 120 -15.41 2.65 0.67
C SER A 120 -16.22 2.36 -0.59
N PRO A 121 -16.62 3.38 -1.38
CA PRO A 121 -17.43 3.17 -2.57
C PRO A 121 -16.71 2.31 -3.63
N GLY A 122 -17.41 1.28 -4.16
CA GLY A 122 -16.92 0.42 -5.23
C GLY A 122 -15.64 -0.36 -4.88
N VAL A 123 -15.38 -0.59 -3.58
CA VAL A 123 -14.15 -1.25 -3.12
C VAL A 123 -14.04 -2.71 -3.58
N ASP A 124 -15.16 -3.37 -3.79
CA ASP A 124 -15.22 -4.75 -4.27
C ASP A 124 -15.35 -4.87 -5.81
N ASP A 125 -15.47 -3.74 -6.51
CA ASP A 125 -15.45 -3.75 -7.97
C ASP A 125 -14.05 -4.06 -8.48
N PRO A 126 -13.89 -4.89 -9.52
CA PRO A 126 -12.57 -5.20 -10.10
C PRO A 126 -11.80 -3.93 -10.48
N PHE A 127 -10.52 -3.87 -10.13
CA PHE A 127 -9.62 -2.78 -10.51
C PHE A 127 -8.87 -3.10 -11.81
N LEU A 128 -8.12 -4.21 -11.82
CA LEU A 128 -7.37 -4.71 -12.98
C LEU A 128 -7.57 -6.21 -13.21
N LEU A 129 -7.99 -6.95 -12.20
CA LEU A 129 -7.97 -8.41 -12.16
C LEU A 129 -9.40 -9.00 -12.17
N GLU A 130 -10.19 -8.67 -13.17
CA GLU A 130 -11.53 -9.22 -13.30
C GLU A 130 -11.50 -10.76 -13.37
N GLY A 131 -12.27 -11.38 -12.47
CA GLY A 131 -12.33 -12.85 -12.38
C GLY A 131 -11.13 -13.49 -11.66
N TRP A 132 -10.33 -12.73 -10.92
CA TRP A 132 -9.24 -13.27 -10.12
C TRP A 132 -9.77 -14.03 -8.91
N ASP A 133 -9.41 -15.32 -8.81
CA ASP A 133 -9.86 -16.26 -7.78
C ASP A 133 -8.72 -16.82 -6.91
N ASN A 134 -7.50 -16.33 -7.11
CA ASN A 134 -6.31 -16.73 -6.35
C ASN A 134 -6.01 -15.74 -5.22
N ILE A 135 -4.98 -16.03 -4.41
CA ILE A 135 -4.51 -15.07 -3.41
C ILE A 135 -4.11 -13.75 -4.09
N PRO A 136 -4.28 -12.61 -3.42
CA PRO A 136 -3.95 -11.31 -4.00
C PRO A 136 -2.50 -11.26 -4.51
N PRO A 137 -2.25 -10.78 -5.74
CA PRO A 137 -0.98 -11.03 -6.45
C PRO A 137 0.22 -10.24 -5.90
N MET A 138 0.00 -9.20 -5.10
CA MET A 138 1.09 -8.45 -4.47
C MET A 138 1.40 -8.92 -3.04
N ARG A 139 0.71 -9.95 -2.56
CA ARG A 139 1.11 -10.61 -1.33
C ARG A 139 2.39 -11.42 -1.55
N ARG A 140 3.29 -11.39 -0.57
CA ARG A 140 4.58 -12.08 -0.67
C ARG A 140 4.50 -13.61 -0.63
N ASP A 141 3.37 -14.17 -0.23
CA ASP A 141 3.07 -15.59 -0.28
C ASP A 141 2.45 -16.04 -1.63
N PHE A 142 2.28 -15.13 -2.60
CA PHE A 142 1.89 -15.46 -3.96
C PHE A 142 3.10 -15.93 -4.79
N ASP A 143 3.06 -17.17 -5.25
CA ASP A 143 4.11 -17.75 -6.10
C ASP A 143 3.89 -17.39 -7.57
N THR A 144 4.52 -16.30 -8.00
CA THR A 144 4.43 -15.79 -9.37
C THR A 144 5.00 -16.78 -10.40
N LYS A 145 6.05 -17.53 -10.04
CA LYS A 145 6.66 -18.52 -10.93
C LYS A 145 5.70 -19.66 -11.20
N LYS A 146 5.18 -20.27 -10.13
CA LYS A 146 4.20 -21.37 -10.22
C LYS A 146 2.97 -20.93 -11.00
N TYR A 147 2.39 -19.78 -10.68
CA TYR A 147 1.24 -19.24 -11.40
C TYR A 147 1.51 -19.06 -12.90
N ALA A 148 2.67 -18.50 -13.26
CA ALA A 148 3.05 -18.30 -14.65
C ALA A 148 3.24 -19.63 -15.38
N GLU A 149 3.84 -20.64 -14.74
CA GLU A 149 4.02 -21.97 -15.31
C GLU A 149 2.67 -22.66 -15.55
N GLU A 150 1.76 -22.62 -14.60
CA GLU A 150 0.44 -23.26 -14.70
C GLU A 150 -0.49 -22.56 -15.71
N THR A 151 -0.38 -21.22 -15.84
CA THR A 151 -1.31 -20.42 -16.66
C THR A 151 -0.82 -20.21 -18.08
N TYR A 152 0.48 -20.01 -18.27
CA TYR A 152 1.03 -19.53 -19.52
C TYR A 152 2.00 -20.50 -20.21
N PHE A 153 2.31 -21.64 -19.61
CA PHE A 153 3.22 -22.61 -20.20
C PHE A 153 2.51 -23.93 -20.54
N PRO A 154 2.98 -24.64 -21.58
CA PRO A 154 4.06 -24.25 -22.50
C PRO A 154 3.64 -23.16 -23.49
N ARG A 155 4.59 -22.29 -23.87
CA ARG A 155 4.39 -21.29 -24.94
C ARG A 155 5.09 -21.72 -26.21
N PRO A 156 4.53 -21.43 -27.41
CA PRO A 156 5.20 -21.71 -28.67
C PRO A 156 6.60 -21.08 -28.72
N GLY A 157 7.63 -21.90 -28.99
CA GLY A 157 9.03 -21.45 -29.07
C GLY A 157 9.71 -21.12 -27.73
N ARG A 158 9.09 -21.49 -26.60
CA ARG A 158 9.67 -21.31 -25.28
C ARG A 158 9.28 -22.47 -24.35
N GLU A 159 10.26 -23.26 -23.98
CA GLU A 159 10.06 -24.48 -23.16
C GLU A 159 10.17 -24.22 -21.65
N THR A 160 10.83 -23.13 -21.26
CA THR A 160 11.04 -22.78 -19.84
C THR A 160 10.57 -21.35 -19.53
N ASN A 161 10.11 -21.16 -18.30
CA ASN A 161 9.79 -19.87 -17.72
C ASN A 161 10.99 -19.21 -17.02
N ASP A 162 12.06 -19.97 -16.78
CA ASP A 162 13.27 -19.45 -16.16
C ASP A 162 14.04 -18.56 -17.14
N PRO A 163 14.22 -17.25 -16.86
CA PRO A 163 14.98 -16.36 -17.73
C PRO A 163 16.44 -16.77 -17.91
N ALA A 164 17.05 -17.37 -16.89
CA ALA A 164 18.45 -17.81 -16.94
C ALA A 164 18.59 -19.02 -17.88
N GLU A 165 17.72 -20.01 -17.77
CA GLU A 165 17.69 -21.14 -18.68
C GLU A 165 17.39 -20.72 -20.12
N TYR A 166 16.40 -19.85 -20.32
CA TYR A 166 16.07 -19.32 -21.63
C TYR A 166 17.25 -18.57 -22.26
N MET A 167 17.93 -17.74 -21.50
CA MET A 167 19.12 -17.01 -21.97
C MET A 167 20.28 -17.94 -22.24
N LYS A 168 20.50 -18.97 -21.40
CA LYS A 168 21.51 -19.99 -21.63
C LYS A 168 21.30 -20.72 -22.94
N GLN A 169 20.10 -21.23 -23.19
CA GLN A 169 19.75 -21.91 -24.46
C GLN A 169 19.94 -21.01 -25.68
N LYS A 170 19.66 -19.69 -25.54
CA LYS A 170 19.79 -18.74 -26.64
C LYS A 170 21.24 -18.36 -26.94
N LEU A 171 22.09 -18.22 -25.91
CA LEU A 171 23.48 -17.79 -26.04
C LEU A 171 24.43 -18.97 -26.28
N TYR A 172 24.10 -20.14 -25.78
CA TYR A 172 24.94 -21.35 -25.84
C TYR A 172 24.08 -22.55 -26.25
N PRO A 173 23.57 -22.58 -27.53
CA PRO A 173 22.64 -23.59 -27.97
C PRO A 173 23.23 -25.00 -28.03
N ASP A 174 24.56 -25.14 -28.02
CA ASP A 174 25.28 -26.40 -28.13
C ASP A 174 25.83 -26.92 -26.75
N GLU A 175 25.53 -26.27 -25.66
CA GLU A 175 25.84 -26.70 -24.29
C GLU A 175 24.57 -27.22 -23.56
#